data_6f65bf485d0ae569d262b8ec72841de1
#
_entry.id   6f65bf485d0ae569d262b8ec72841de1
#
_cell.length_a   1.000
_cell.length_b   1.000
_cell.length_c   1.000
_cell.angle_alpha   90.00
_cell.angle_beta   90.00
_cell.angle_gamma   90.00
#
_symmetry.space_group_name_H-M   'P 1'
#
loop_
_entity.id
_entity.type
_entity.pdbx_description
1 polymer ?
#
loop_
_entity_poly.entity_id
_entity_poly.type
_entity_poly.pdbx_seq_one_letter_code
_entity_poly.pdbx_strand_id
1 'polypeptide(L)'
;MSPHQRNRLLMLAAIALTTAACISVDVGKDTAQQSQFRIVDSAAPAAAVARSNGRELVVAPQPSSSVDDSFSLAFSRKPEQRAAYQFASWSDRPSNRLAQLLVDRLAARRSFGSVALAGRGVAGELLLNLSVSDFFHDATASPGTARVTIDVELLDRGARKLIARQDFAASAPVSAANSAAAAAALGVASTKVLDDVVAWVESKAAPAALASAR
;
A
#
# COMPACT_ATOMS: atom_id res chain seq x y z
N MET A 1 0.86 19.92 -79.67
CA MET A 1 0.37 19.14 -78.53
C MET A 1 -1.08 18.76 -78.80
N SER A 2 -1.35 17.47 -79.00
CA SER A 2 -2.68 17.00 -79.34
C SER A 2 -3.67 17.11 -78.11
N PRO A 3 -4.93 17.31 -78.40
CA PRO A 3 -5.92 17.48 -77.31
C PRO A 3 -5.96 16.28 -76.31
N HIS A 4 -5.55 15.11 -76.78
CA HIS A 4 -5.45 13.91 -75.93
C HIS A 4 -4.29 13.94 -74.94
N GLN A 5 -3.17 14.60 -75.21
CA GLN A 5 -2.06 14.77 -74.29
C GLN A 5 -2.40 15.77 -73.16
N ARG A 6 -3.17 16.81 -73.48
CA ARG A 6 -3.60 17.82 -72.50
C ARG A 6 -4.59 17.26 -71.48
N ASN A 7 -5.53 16.40 -71.93
CA ASN A 7 -6.47 15.72 -71.04
C ASN A 7 -5.80 14.67 -70.17
N ARG A 8 -4.76 13.97 -70.65
CA ARG A 8 -3.99 13.01 -69.79
C ARG A 8 -3.17 13.72 -68.75
N LEU A 9 -2.58 14.88 -69.04
CA LEU A 9 -1.87 15.69 -68.07
C LEU A 9 -2.78 16.29 -67.00
N LEU A 10 -3.99 16.71 -67.34
CA LEU A 10 -5.01 17.21 -66.41
C LEU A 10 -5.56 16.09 -65.52
N MET A 11 -5.73 14.87 -66.06
CA MET A 11 -6.15 13.71 -65.24
C MET A 11 -5.07 13.24 -64.25
N LEU A 12 -3.81 13.26 -64.64
CA LEU A 12 -2.69 12.93 -63.74
C LEU A 12 -2.47 13.98 -62.65
N ALA A 13 -2.71 15.26 -62.91
CA ALA A 13 -2.66 16.33 -61.93
C ALA A 13 -3.80 16.26 -60.91
N ALA A 14 -4.99 15.81 -61.32
CA ALA A 14 -6.15 15.64 -60.44
C ALA A 14 -6.00 14.45 -59.48
N ILE A 15 -5.30 13.38 -59.88
CA ILE A 15 -5.04 12.20 -59.01
C ILE A 15 -3.94 12.49 -57.98
N ALA A 16 -3.01 13.40 -58.26
CA ALA A 16 -1.96 13.76 -57.30
C ALA A 16 -2.41 14.67 -56.15
N LEU A 17 -3.57 15.30 -56.27
CA LEU A 17 -4.09 16.22 -55.22
C LEU A 17 -4.95 15.53 -54.15
N THR A 18 -5.30 14.24 -54.28
CA THR A 18 -6.16 13.52 -53.35
C THR A 18 -5.44 12.72 -52.28
N THR A 19 -4.10 12.71 -52.29
CA THR A 19 -3.31 11.90 -51.34
C THR A 19 -2.75 12.70 -50.14
N ALA A 20 -3.09 13.98 -50.00
CA ALA A 20 -2.70 14.79 -48.84
C ALA A 20 -3.82 14.87 -47.78
N ALA A 21 -4.54 13.78 -47.57
CA ALA A 21 -5.27 13.61 -46.31
C ALA A 21 -4.22 13.25 -45.24
N CYS A 22 -3.64 14.27 -44.64
CA CYS A 22 -2.91 14.10 -43.36
C CYS A 22 -3.90 13.49 -42.36
N ILE A 23 -3.82 12.19 -42.14
CA ILE A 23 -4.37 11.56 -40.97
C ILE A 23 -3.52 12.09 -39.83
N SER A 24 -3.92 13.21 -39.24
CA SER A 24 -3.46 13.60 -37.91
C SER A 24 -4.09 12.61 -36.94
N VAL A 25 -3.41 11.48 -36.74
CA VAL A 25 -3.66 10.62 -35.60
C VAL A 25 -3.26 11.46 -34.39
N ASP A 26 -4.24 12.03 -33.73
CA ASP A 26 -4.05 12.72 -32.44
C ASP A 26 -3.72 11.66 -31.37
N VAL A 27 -2.54 11.08 -31.49
CA VAL A 27 -1.95 10.17 -30.51
C VAL A 27 -1.43 11.04 -29.37
N GLY A 28 -2.29 11.36 -28.41
CA GLY A 28 -1.71 11.97 -27.23
C GLY A 28 -2.55 12.88 -26.36
N LYS A 29 -3.85 12.99 -26.51
CA LYS A 29 -4.62 13.87 -25.62
C LYS A 29 -5.37 13.16 -24.48
N ASP A 30 -5.46 11.83 -24.50
CA ASP A 30 -6.06 11.04 -23.41
C ASP A 30 -5.15 9.89 -23.01
N THR A 31 -3.88 10.16 -22.71
CA THR A 31 -3.10 9.24 -21.89
C THR A 31 -3.73 9.33 -20.50
N ALA A 32 -4.58 8.36 -20.15
CA ALA A 32 -5.17 8.30 -18.83
C ALA A 32 -4.06 8.38 -17.79
N GLN A 33 -4.01 9.49 -17.07
CA GLN A 33 -2.92 9.79 -16.13
C GLN A 33 -2.93 8.74 -15.04
N GLN A 34 -1.84 7.97 -14.93
CA GLN A 34 -1.67 7.01 -13.86
C GLN A 34 -1.45 7.74 -12.54
N SER A 35 -2.34 7.53 -11.59
CA SER A 35 -2.24 8.09 -10.25
C SER A 35 -1.45 7.16 -9.35
N GLN A 36 -0.42 7.69 -8.68
CA GLN A 36 0.30 6.99 -7.63
C GLN A 36 -0.16 7.47 -6.26
N PHE A 37 -0.60 6.53 -5.42
CA PHE A 37 -1.03 6.79 -4.06
C PHE A 37 0.02 6.33 -3.06
N ARG A 38 0.06 6.99 -1.92
CA ARG A 38 0.86 6.61 -0.77
C ARG A 38 -0.04 6.33 0.41
N ILE A 39 0.20 5.24 1.14
CA ILE A 39 -0.50 4.99 2.40
C ILE A 39 -0.05 6.04 3.41
N VAL A 40 -0.99 6.82 3.91
CA VAL A 40 -0.77 7.90 4.88
C VAL A 40 -1.34 7.47 6.22
N ASP A 41 -0.55 7.63 7.25
CA ASP A 41 -1.01 7.49 8.63
C ASP A 41 -1.65 8.80 9.08
N SER A 42 -2.92 8.73 9.46
CA SER A 42 -3.69 9.88 9.93
C SER A 42 -3.75 9.97 11.47
N ALA A 43 -3.02 9.11 12.19
CA ALA A 43 -2.96 9.19 13.64
C ALA A 43 -2.30 10.50 14.08
N ALA A 44 -2.82 11.07 15.16
CA ALA A 44 -2.10 12.14 15.85
C ALA A 44 -0.77 11.62 16.40
N PRO A 45 0.27 12.47 16.49
CA PRO A 45 1.53 12.07 17.12
C PRO A 45 1.28 11.48 18.50
N ALA A 46 1.67 10.21 18.68
CA ALA A 46 1.46 9.54 19.97
C ALA A 46 2.38 10.13 21.04
N ALA A 47 1.85 10.32 22.24
CA ALA A 47 2.66 10.75 23.38
C ALA A 47 3.74 9.69 23.68
N ALA A 48 4.96 10.14 24.00
CA ALA A 48 6.02 9.26 24.46
C ALA A 48 5.63 8.62 25.82
N VAL A 49 5.94 7.35 25.99
CA VAL A 49 5.75 6.69 27.30
C VAL A 49 6.81 7.16 28.30
N ALA A 50 6.46 7.16 29.57
CA ALA A 50 7.34 7.66 30.62
C ALA A 50 8.62 6.84 30.80
N ARG A 51 8.60 5.56 30.43
CA ARG A 51 9.75 4.64 30.57
C ARG A 51 9.78 3.64 29.43
N SER A 52 10.92 3.55 28.74
CA SER A 52 11.24 2.48 27.78
C SER A 52 11.40 1.13 28.48
N ASN A 53 11.06 0.04 27.78
CA ASN A 53 11.37 -1.31 28.23
C ASN A 53 12.86 -1.71 28.05
N GLY A 54 13.66 -0.84 27.39
CA GLY A 54 15.09 -1.02 27.14
C GLY A 54 15.46 -2.01 26.04
N ARG A 55 14.49 -2.79 25.52
CA ARG A 55 14.74 -3.81 24.49
C ARG A 55 14.84 -3.19 23.10
N GLU A 56 15.58 -3.82 22.22
CA GLU A 56 15.73 -3.41 20.83
C GLU A 56 14.79 -4.21 19.92
N LEU A 57 14.00 -3.50 19.11
CA LEU A 57 13.00 -4.07 18.21
C LEU A 57 13.39 -3.86 16.75
N VAL A 58 13.37 -4.92 15.97
CA VAL A 58 13.48 -4.88 14.52
C VAL A 58 12.12 -5.25 13.92
N VAL A 59 11.57 -4.39 13.05
CA VAL A 59 10.35 -4.66 12.30
C VAL A 59 10.73 -5.15 10.91
N ALA A 60 10.24 -6.31 10.52
CA ALA A 60 10.54 -6.96 9.25
C ALA A 60 9.26 -7.14 8.43
N PRO A 61 9.07 -6.36 7.34
CA PRO A 61 8.00 -6.66 6.40
C PRO A 61 8.24 -8.03 5.78
N GLN A 62 7.18 -8.83 5.70
CA GLN A 62 7.17 -10.13 5.03
C GLN A 62 6.33 -9.99 3.76
N PRO A 63 6.95 -9.74 2.59
CA PRO A 63 6.22 -9.60 1.35
C PRO A 63 5.48 -10.89 1.02
N SER A 64 4.21 -10.76 0.62
CA SER A 64 3.43 -11.88 0.09
C SER A 64 3.37 -11.81 -1.44
N SER A 65 3.04 -12.93 -2.07
CA SER A 65 2.77 -12.99 -3.51
C SER A 65 1.34 -12.54 -3.86
N SER A 66 0.56 -12.16 -2.86
CA SER A 66 -0.81 -11.69 -3.02
C SER A 66 -0.87 -10.37 -3.80
N VAL A 67 -1.94 -10.20 -4.60
CA VAL A 67 -2.24 -8.91 -5.25
C VAL A 67 -2.48 -7.81 -4.21
N ASP A 68 -2.94 -8.16 -3.03
CA ASP A 68 -3.21 -7.25 -1.92
C ASP A 68 -1.91 -6.67 -1.31
N ASP A 69 -0.77 -7.37 -1.45
CA ASP A 69 0.56 -6.87 -1.10
C ASP A 69 1.43 -6.59 -2.33
N SER A 70 0.89 -5.86 -3.28
CA SER A 70 1.57 -5.45 -4.50
C SER A 70 1.52 -3.93 -4.69
N PHE A 71 2.12 -3.43 -5.77
CA PHE A 71 1.96 -2.02 -6.15
C PHE A 71 0.57 -1.71 -6.71
N SER A 72 -0.26 -2.71 -6.99
CA SER A 72 -1.61 -2.51 -7.50
C SER A 72 -2.55 -2.04 -6.39
N LEU A 73 -3.38 -1.05 -6.67
CA LEU A 73 -4.51 -0.73 -5.81
C LEU A 73 -5.62 -1.74 -6.09
N ALA A 74 -5.78 -2.71 -5.18
CA ALA A 74 -6.70 -3.83 -5.34
C ALA A 74 -8.14 -3.46 -4.98
N PHE A 75 -9.10 -4.06 -5.69
CA PHE A 75 -10.51 -4.03 -5.33
C PHE A 75 -11.20 -5.38 -5.60
N SER A 76 -12.38 -5.57 -5.02
CA SER A 76 -13.23 -6.74 -5.24
C SER A 76 -14.67 -6.31 -5.48
N ARG A 77 -15.32 -6.83 -6.52
CA ARG A 77 -16.76 -6.67 -6.77
C ARG A 77 -17.55 -7.95 -6.47
N LYS A 78 -16.86 -9.06 -6.24
CA LYS A 78 -17.44 -10.35 -5.88
C LYS A 78 -16.55 -11.01 -4.83
N PRO A 79 -17.10 -11.79 -3.90
CA PRO A 79 -16.32 -12.60 -2.98
C PRO A 79 -15.23 -13.40 -3.73
N GLU A 80 -14.06 -13.56 -3.11
CA GLU A 80 -12.93 -14.37 -3.60
C GLU A 80 -12.28 -13.90 -4.92
N GLN A 81 -12.71 -12.74 -5.46
CA GLN A 81 -12.08 -12.13 -6.64
C GLN A 81 -11.29 -10.90 -6.23
N ARG A 82 -10.15 -10.72 -6.88
CA ARG A 82 -9.36 -9.50 -6.80
C ARG A 82 -9.09 -8.98 -8.20
N ALA A 83 -9.22 -7.68 -8.36
CA ALA A 83 -8.84 -6.93 -9.54
C ALA A 83 -8.03 -5.71 -9.13
N ALA A 84 -7.36 -5.08 -10.06
CA ALA A 84 -6.61 -3.84 -9.83
C ALA A 84 -7.29 -2.66 -10.54
N TYR A 85 -7.27 -1.50 -9.93
CA TYR A 85 -7.61 -0.26 -10.60
C TYR A 85 -6.61 0.01 -11.72
N GLN A 86 -7.12 0.23 -12.94
CA GLN A 86 -6.30 0.30 -14.15
C GLN A 86 -5.29 1.47 -14.13
N PHE A 87 -5.68 2.61 -13.57
CA PHE A 87 -4.89 3.85 -13.59
C PHE A 87 -4.49 4.31 -12.19
N ALA A 88 -4.36 3.35 -11.25
CA ALA A 88 -4.00 3.65 -9.89
C ALA A 88 -3.04 2.59 -9.33
N SER A 89 -2.02 3.05 -8.64
CA SER A 89 -1.02 2.18 -8.01
C SER A 89 -0.55 2.77 -6.68
N TRP A 90 0.04 1.93 -5.85
CA TRP A 90 0.77 2.35 -4.67
C TRP A 90 2.19 2.79 -5.04
N SER A 91 2.74 3.75 -4.31
CA SER A 91 4.15 4.14 -4.44
C SER A 91 5.11 3.14 -3.79
N ASP A 92 4.60 2.29 -2.90
CA ASP A 92 5.32 1.21 -2.24
C ASP A 92 4.35 0.05 -1.93
N ARG A 93 4.88 -1.16 -1.71
CA ARG A 93 4.05 -2.30 -1.27
C ARG A 93 3.44 -2.01 0.10
N PRO A 94 2.19 -2.42 0.34
CA PRO A 94 1.54 -2.22 1.64
C PRO A 94 2.36 -2.73 2.82
N SER A 95 2.93 -3.95 2.75
CA SER A 95 3.76 -4.51 3.83
C SER A 95 4.96 -3.64 4.18
N ASN A 96 5.69 -3.13 3.18
CA ASN A 96 6.83 -2.24 3.39
C ASN A 96 6.40 -0.93 4.04
N ARG A 97 5.34 -0.33 3.49
CA ARG A 97 4.88 0.97 3.98
C ARG A 97 4.30 0.89 5.39
N LEU A 98 3.51 -0.14 5.69
CA LEU A 98 2.96 -0.36 7.04
C LEU A 98 4.07 -0.63 8.07
N ALA A 99 5.09 -1.44 7.72
CA ALA A 99 6.23 -1.67 8.57
C ALA A 99 7.01 -0.37 8.87
N GLN A 100 7.21 0.51 7.87
CA GLN A 100 7.85 1.80 8.08
C GLN A 100 7.01 2.71 9.01
N LEU A 101 5.68 2.79 8.79
CA LEU A 101 4.79 3.57 9.65
C LEU A 101 4.78 3.04 11.09
N LEU A 102 4.84 1.73 11.27
CA LEU A 102 4.92 1.11 12.58
C LEU A 102 6.23 1.46 13.30
N VAL A 103 7.37 1.43 12.58
CA VAL A 103 8.67 1.88 13.11
C VAL A 103 8.58 3.34 13.56
N ASP A 104 8.02 4.22 12.72
CA ASP A 104 7.90 5.64 13.01
C ASP A 104 7.05 5.89 14.28
N ARG A 105 5.92 5.16 14.44
CA ARG A 105 5.07 5.24 15.62
C ARG A 105 5.76 4.77 16.90
N LEU A 106 6.37 3.58 16.87
CA LEU A 106 7.04 2.99 18.03
C LEU A 106 8.25 3.82 18.46
N ALA A 107 9.00 4.37 17.49
CA ALA A 107 10.10 5.29 17.76
C ALA A 107 9.63 6.60 18.42
N ALA A 108 8.52 7.18 17.92
CA ALA A 108 7.93 8.37 18.53
C ALA A 108 7.44 8.12 19.97
N ARG A 109 6.91 6.96 20.26
CA ARG A 109 6.47 6.54 21.61
C ARG A 109 7.60 6.30 22.58
N ARG A 110 8.81 6.02 22.09
CA ARG A 110 10.00 5.69 22.92
C ARG A 110 9.76 4.52 23.87
N SER A 111 8.89 3.59 23.50
CA SER A 111 8.58 2.40 24.34
C SER A 111 9.66 1.33 24.32
N PHE A 112 10.56 1.38 23.35
CA PHE A 112 11.71 0.49 23.18
C PHE A 112 13.03 1.26 23.32
N GLY A 113 14.13 0.55 23.60
CA GLY A 113 15.46 1.11 23.60
C GLY A 113 15.87 1.61 22.22
N SER A 114 15.55 0.82 21.18
CA SER A 114 15.64 1.24 19.78
C SER A 114 14.58 0.52 18.94
N VAL A 115 14.18 1.14 17.83
CA VAL A 115 13.27 0.53 16.84
C VAL A 115 13.87 0.77 15.45
N ALA A 116 14.02 -0.28 14.66
CA ALA A 116 14.56 -0.19 13.31
C ALA A 116 13.80 -1.08 12.32
N LEU A 117 13.83 -0.69 11.05
CA LEU A 117 13.37 -1.55 9.97
C LEU A 117 14.46 -2.59 9.64
N ALA A 118 14.06 -3.82 9.36
CA ALA A 118 14.96 -4.88 8.92
C ALA A 118 15.76 -4.48 7.67
N GLY A 119 16.96 -5.01 7.52
CA GLY A 119 17.84 -4.69 6.39
C GLY A 119 18.70 -3.43 6.57
N ARG A 120 18.57 -2.69 7.68
CA ARG A 120 19.39 -1.49 7.95
C ARG A 120 20.63 -1.77 8.82
N GLY A 121 21.09 -3.03 8.90
CA GLY A 121 22.28 -3.41 9.66
C GLY A 121 22.10 -3.42 11.19
N VAL A 122 20.88 -3.29 11.69
CA VAL A 122 20.56 -3.34 13.11
C VAL A 122 20.18 -4.78 13.50
N ALA A 123 20.81 -5.29 14.54
CA ALA A 123 20.50 -6.59 15.13
C ALA A 123 19.79 -6.37 16.47
N GLY A 124 18.46 -6.30 16.47
CA GLY A 124 17.69 -6.17 17.71
C GLY A 124 17.40 -7.52 18.38
N GLU A 125 17.15 -7.50 19.70
CA GLU A 125 16.75 -8.67 20.48
C GLU A 125 15.38 -9.21 20.05
N LEU A 126 14.45 -8.31 19.73
CA LEU A 126 13.11 -8.63 19.28
C LEU A 126 13.00 -8.46 17.77
N LEU A 127 12.29 -9.38 17.15
CA LEU A 127 11.90 -9.31 15.74
C LEU A 127 10.38 -9.34 15.63
N LEU A 128 9.81 -8.34 14.98
CA LEU A 128 8.40 -8.29 14.62
C LEU A 128 8.27 -8.50 13.11
N ASN A 129 7.81 -9.67 12.71
CA ASN A 129 7.41 -9.95 11.34
C ASN A 129 6.03 -9.35 11.12
N LEU A 130 5.83 -8.68 9.97
CA LEU A 130 4.56 -8.12 9.55
C LEU A 130 4.27 -8.57 8.13
N SER A 131 3.18 -9.28 7.92
CA SER A 131 2.64 -9.67 6.60
C SER A 131 1.25 -9.09 6.38
N VAL A 132 0.90 -8.87 5.10
CA VAL A 132 -0.39 -8.34 4.69
C VAL A 132 -1.20 -9.49 4.09
N SER A 133 -2.37 -9.77 4.68
CA SER A 133 -3.31 -10.79 4.20
C SER A 133 -4.39 -10.17 3.32
N ASP A 134 -4.96 -9.03 3.73
CA ASP A 134 -5.94 -8.27 2.94
C ASP A 134 -5.55 -6.79 2.90
N PHE A 135 -5.60 -6.19 1.71
CA PHE A 135 -5.40 -4.76 1.51
C PHE A 135 -6.12 -4.31 0.24
N PHE A 136 -7.45 -4.17 0.33
CA PHE A 136 -8.26 -3.92 -0.85
C PHE A 136 -9.53 -3.11 -0.57
N HIS A 137 -10.10 -2.57 -1.64
CA HIS A 137 -11.43 -1.96 -1.64
C HIS A 137 -12.48 -3.05 -1.89
N ASP A 138 -13.28 -3.37 -0.90
CA ASP A 138 -14.47 -4.20 -1.04
C ASP A 138 -15.60 -3.38 -1.67
N ALA A 139 -15.77 -3.51 -2.98
CA ALA A 139 -16.76 -2.84 -3.81
C ALA A 139 -17.94 -3.75 -4.14
N THR A 140 -18.23 -4.77 -3.31
CA THR A 140 -19.44 -5.60 -3.44
C THR A 140 -20.72 -4.80 -3.22
N ALA A 141 -20.63 -3.71 -2.46
CA ALA A 141 -21.61 -2.64 -2.36
C ALA A 141 -21.00 -1.32 -2.85
N SER A 142 -21.81 -0.32 -3.21
CA SER A 142 -21.33 1.01 -3.62
C SER A 142 -21.68 2.03 -2.53
N PRO A 143 -20.74 2.87 -2.10
CA PRO A 143 -19.35 3.04 -2.54
C PRO A 143 -18.37 1.98 -2.01
N GLY A 144 -18.78 1.14 -1.04
CA GLY A 144 -17.98 0.02 -0.52
C GLY A 144 -17.18 0.35 0.74
N THR A 145 -16.27 -0.55 1.07
CA THR A 145 -15.48 -0.51 2.31
C THR A 145 -14.04 -0.87 2.04
N ALA A 146 -13.10 -0.10 2.57
CA ALA A 146 -11.69 -0.48 2.60
C ALA A 146 -11.45 -1.56 3.67
N ARG A 147 -10.71 -2.62 3.33
CA ARG A 147 -10.35 -3.70 4.25
C ARG A 147 -8.85 -3.83 4.35
N VAL A 148 -8.36 -3.91 5.58
CA VAL A 148 -6.96 -4.15 5.90
C VAL A 148 -6.90 -5.26 6.93
N THR A 149 -6.14 -6.32 6.63
CA THR A 149 -5.81 -7.39 7.57
C THR A 149 -4.30 -7.64 7.50
N ILE A 150 -3.66 -7.64 8.65
CA ILE A 150 -2.24 -7.94 8.79
C ILE A 150 -2.02 -9.03 9.83
N ASP A 151 -1.03 -9.87 9.59
CA ASP A 151 -0.53 -10.87 10.54
C ASP A 151 0.78 -10.38 11.12
N VAL A 152 0.93 -10.46 12.43
CA VAL A 152 2.16 -10.12 13.11
C VAL A 152 2.65 -11.24 14.01
N GLU A 153 3.97 -11.45 14.01
CA GLU A 153 4.67 -12.41 14.87
C GLU A 153 5.78 -11.71 15.61
N LEU A 154 5.75 -11.77 16.92
CA LEU A 154 6.82 -11.25 17.77
C LEU A 154 7.72 -12.41 18.22
N LEU A 155 9.00 -12.32 17.93
CA LEU A 155 10.01 -13.33 18.24
C LEU A 155 11.10 -12.76 19.15
N ASP A 156 11.57 -13.56 20.07
CA ASP A 156 12.84 -13.35 20.77
C ASP A 156 13.96 -14.04 19.97
N ARG A 157 14.88 -13.23 19.42
CA ARG A 157 15.95 -13.73 18.55
C ARG A 157 17.04 -14.44 19.34
N GLY A 158 17.31 -13.99 20.56
CA GLY A 158 18.30 -14.61 21.44
C GLY A 158 17.87 -16.00 21.90
N ALA A 159 16.63 -16.11 22.36
CA ALA A 159 16.02 -17.36 22.77
C ALA A 159 15.54 -18.22 21.59
N ARG A 160 15.49 -17.68 20.36
CA ARG A 160 14.94 -18.32 19.16
C ARG A 160 13.50 -18.79 19.37
N LYS A 161 12.68 -18.00 20.03
CA LYS A 161 11.35 -18.37 20.46
C LYS A 161 10.31 -17.38 19.95
N LEU A 162 9.19 -17.91 19.46
CA LEU A 162 7.99 -17.12 19.22
C LEU A 162 7.40 -16.70 20.57
N ILE A 163 7.28 -15.38 20.79
CA ILE A 163 6.66 -14.82 21.98
C ILE A 163 5.15 -14.81 21.81
N ALA A 164 4.65 -14.28 20.67
CA ALA A 164 3.24 -14.20 20.38
C ALA A 164 3.00 -14.00 18.88
N ARG A 165 1.81 -14.38 18.40
CA ARG A 165 1.29 -14.12 17.07
C ARG A 165 -0.12 -13.62 17.18
N GLN A 166 -0.54 -12.69 16.31
CA GLN A 166 -1.91 -12.20 16.25
C GLN A 166 -2.20 -11.55 14.90
N ASP A 167 -3.45 -11.72 14.46
CA ASP A 167 -4.00 -11.08 13.28
C ASP A 167 -4.77 -9.84 13.70
N PHE A 168 -4.65 -8.76 12.93
CA PHE A 168 -5.33 -7.50 13.15
C PHE A 168 -6.07 -7.09 11.90
N ALA A 169 -7.35 -6.78 12.05
CA ALA A 169 -8.21 -6.37 10.95
C ALA A 169 -8.93 -5.06 11.27
N ALA A 170 -8.97 -4.16 10.30
CA ALA A 170 -9.78 -2.97 10.37
C ALA A 170 -10.45 -2.67 9.03
N SER A 171 -11.49 -1.88 9.09
CA SER A 171 -12.20 -1.40 7.92
C SER A 171 -12.55 0.08 8.03
N ALA A 172 -12.75 0.73 6.88
CA ALA A 172 -13.21 2.11 6.78
C ALA A 172 -14.16 2.27 5.60
N PRO A 173 -15.23 3.06 5.73
CA PRO A 173 -16.14 3.33 4.61
C PRO A 173 -15.43 4.11 3.52
N VAL A 174 -15.68 3.76 2.27
CA VAL A 174 -15.20 4.50 1.11
C VAL A 174 -16.21 5.58 0.76
N SER A 175 -15.77 6.81 0.58
CA SER A 175 -16.66 7.96 0.36
C SER A 175 -17.24 8.03 -1.07
N ALA A 176 -16.55 7.45 -2.07
CA ALA A 176 -16.98 7.40 -3.46
C ALA A 176 -16.39 6.17 -4.15
N ALA A 177 -17.08 5.60 -5.14
CA ALA A 177 -16.65 4.39 -5.86
C ALA A 177 -15.52 4.69 -6.86
N ASN A 178 -14.38 5.19 -6.38
CA ASN A 178 -13.19 5.48 -7.18
C ASN A 178 -11.89 5.17 -6.42
N SER A 179 -10.77 5.15 -7.14
CA SER A 179 -9.46 4.78 -6.60
C SER A 179 -8.94 5.75 -5.53
N ALA A 180 -9.19 7.06 -5.68
CA ALA A 180 -8.71 8.06 -4.72
C ALA A 180 -9.42 7.92 -3.36
N ALA A 181 -10.75 7.75 -3.38
CA ALA A 181 -11.52 7.51 -2.16
C ALA A 181 -11.17 6.16 -1.51
N ALA A 182 -10.95 5.12 -2.32
CA ALA A 182 -10.49 3.82 -1.83
C ALA A 182 -9.11 3.93 -1.17
N ALA A 183 -8.15 4.62 -1.79
CA ALA A 183 -6.83 4.83 -1.22
C ALA A 183 -6.87 5.60 0.11
N ALA A 184 -7.70 6.65 0.20
CA ALA A 184 -7.90 7.40 1.43
C ALA A 184 -8.50 6.53 2.55
N ALA A 185 -9.52 5.73 2.24
CA ALA A 185 -10.16 4.82 3.20
C ALA A 185 -9.20 3.71 3.66
N LEU A 186 -8.36 3.17 2.76
CA LEU A 186 -7.31 2.22 3.13
C LEU A 186 -6.28 2.85 4.08
N GLY A 187 -5.95 4.12 3.91
CA GLY A 187 -5.12 4.87 4.88
C GLY A 187 -5.77 4.94 6.27
N VAL A 188 -7.07 5.23 6.33
CA VAL A 188 -7.83 5.27 7.61
C VAL A 188 -7.88 3.89 8.27
N ALA A 189 -8.15 2.83 7.51
CA ALA A 189 -8.14 1.46 8.03
C ALA A 189 -6.74 1.05 8.52
N SER A 190 -5.69 1.42 7.77
CA SER A 190 -4.29 1.21 8.17
C SER A 190 -3.95 1.87 9.50
N THR A 191 -4.40 3.12 9.70
CA THR A 191 -4.20 3.84 10.96
C THR A 191 -4.76 3.06 12.15
N LYS A 192 -5.99 2.53 12.04
CA LYS A 192 -6.65 1.73 13.10
C LYS A 192 -5.88 0.45 13.40
N VAL A 193 -5.50 -0.29 12.35
CA VAL A 193 -4.71 -1.53 12.54
C VAL A 193 -3.39 -1.24 13.22
N LEU A 194 -2.68 -0.17 12.83
CA LEU A 194 -1.41 0.19 13.44
C LEU A 194 -1.56 0.62 14.90
N ASP A 195 -2.68 1.26 15.30
CA ASP A 195 -2.96 1.56 16.72
C ASP A 195 -3.03 0.28 17.55
N ASP A 196 -3.77 -0.72 17.05
CA ASP A 196 -3.94 -2.01 17.74
C ASP A 196 -2.62 -2.78 17.83
N VAL A 197 -1.83 -2.80 16.75
CA VAL A 197 -0.51 -3.45 16.72
C VAL A 197 0.45 -2.80 17.70
N VAL A 198 0.51 -1.47 17.76
CA VAL A 198 1.38 -0.75 18.72
C VAL A 198 1.05 -1.16 20.15
N ALA A 199 -0.22 -1.12 20.53
CA ALA A 199 -0.65 -1.50 21.87
C ALA A 199 -0.31 -2.97 22.19
N TRP A 200 -0.52 -3.87 21.24
CA TRP A 200 -0.21 -5.29 21.40
C TRP A 200 1.28 -5.54 21.54
N VAL A 201 2.12 -4.97 20.66
CA VAL A 201 3.58 -5.15 20.70
C VAL A 201 4.14 -4.65 22.02
N GLU A 202 3.73 -3.47 22.50
CA GLU A 202 4.15 -2.93 23.80
C GLU A 202 3.78 -3.88 24.95
N SER A 203 2.57 -4.46 24.91
CA SER A 203 2.10 -5.38 25.96
C SER A 203 2.88 -6.70 25.96
N LYS A 204 3.25 -7.24 24.81
CA LYS A 204 3.93 -8.54 24.67
C LYS A 204 5.46 -8.44 24.84
N ALA A 205 6.03 -7.27 24.54
CA ALA A 205 7.45 -7.02 24.70
C ALA A 205 7.85 -6.63 26.13
N ALA A 206 6.89 -6.41 27.04
CA ALA A 206 7.18 -6.09 28.42
C ALA A 206 7.98 -7.23 29.10
N PRO A 207 9.00 -6.91 29.93
CA PRO A 207 9.74 -7.93 30.68
C PRO A 207 8.80 -8.73 31.57
N ALA A 208 8.97 -10.04 31.61
CA ALA A 208 8.12 -10.95 32.42
C ALA A 208 8.09 -10.60 33.93
N ALA A 209 9.09 -9.89 34.43
CA ALA A 209 9.20 -9.48 35.84
C ALA A 209 8.15 -8.42 36.28
N LEU A 210 7.48 -7.74 35.37
CA LEU A 210 6.43 -6.75 35.70
C LEU A 210 5.01 -7.35 35.71
N ALA A 211 4.83 -8.55 35.22
CA ALA A 211 3.52 -9.23 35.18
C ALA A 211 3.16 -9.92 36.52
N SER A 212 4.14 -10.15 37.41
CA SER A 212 3.94 -10.84 38.71
C SER A 212 3.79 -9.89 39.93
N ALA A 213 3.72 -8.58 39.70
CA ALA A 213 3.59 -7.56 40.76
C ALA A 213 2.17 -6.90 40.82
N ARG A 214 1.12 -7.63 40.39
CA ARG A 214 -0.28 -7.20 40.59
C ARG A 214 -1.07 -8.24 41.34
#